data_dc01e984574f0dba929918b0b14a1c55
#
_entry.id   dc01e984574f0dba929918b0b14a1c55
#
_cell.length_a   1.000
_cell.length_b   1.000
_cell.length_c   1.000
_cell.angle_alpha   90.00
_cell.angle_beta   90.00
_cell.angle_gamma   90.00
#
_symmetry.space_group_name_H-M   'P 1'
#
loop_
_entity.id
_entity.type
_entity.pdbx_description
1 polymer ?
#
loop_
_entity_poly.entity_id
_entity_poly.type
_entity_poly.pdbx_seq_one_letter_code
_entity_poly.pdbx_strand_id
1 'polypeptide(L)'
;RRSSDLYDKLLYPGRTTNCMISMQASSEDSQYASVISILTPMYIDELSAWKDTTPEHRGEDYQSFKKEKAKQILRFIRGHGIDLSENIEEMYATTPLSYRDYTGTVDGSAYGIIKDYKCPQIGFVSTRSRLGNLFFTGQNLNVHGALGVTLTAMLTCAEFVGQEYLAKKVGNA
;
A
#
# COMPACT_ATOMS: atom_id res chain seq x y z
N ARG A 1 -25.05 -1.13 12.78
CA ARG A 1 -24.25 -0.11 12.03
C ARG A 1 -23.44 -0.87 11.01
N ARG A 2 -23.54 -0.52 9.73
CA ARG A 2 -22.79 -1.20 8.65
C ARG A 2 -21.30 -0.87 8.80
N SER A 3 -20.42 -1.84 8.56
CA SER A 3 -18.96 -1.60 8.57
C SER A 3 -18.52 -0.60 7.49
N SER A 4 -19.30 -0.47 6.40
CA SER A 4 -19.15 0.62 5.43
C SER A 4 -19.16 1.99 6.12
N ASP A 5 -20.01 2.21 7.12
CA ASP A 5 -20.12 3.50 7.83
C ASP A 5 -18.85 3.85 8.61
N LEU A 6 -18.04 2.88 9.00
CA LEU A 6 -16.77 3.10 9.67
C LEU A 6 -15.66 3.42 8.66
N TYR A 7 -15.63 2.71 7.53
CA TYR A 7 -14.71 2.99 6.43
C TYR A 7 -15.03 4.34 5.78
N ASP A 8 -16.31 4.64 5.53
CA ASP A 8 -16.75 5.92 4.98
C ASP A 8 -16.44 7.09 5.92
N LYS A 9 -16.38 6.86 7.24
CA LYS A 9 -15.97 7.89 8.22
C LYS A 9 -14.46 8.05 8.33
N LEU A 10 -13.68 7.01 8.02
CA LEU A 10 -12.22 7.05 8.05
C LEU A 10 -11.63 7.68 6.79
N LEU A 11 -12.38 7.69 5.70
CA LEU A 11 -11.92 8.13 4.39
C LEU A 11 -12.82 9.27 3.89
N TYR A 12 -12.54 10.50 4.29
CA TYR A 12 -13.14 11.68 3.69
C TYR A 12 -12.32 12.10 2.46
N PRO A 13 -12.91 12.11 1.25
CA PRO A 13 -12.22 12.62 0.08
C PRO A 13 -11.62 14.01 0.35
N GLY A 14 -10.37 14.19 -0.01
CA GLY A 14 -9.67 15.45 0.16
C GLY A 14 -9.13 15.76 1.57
N ARG A 15 -9.43 14.97 2.60
CA ARG A 15 -8.93 15.20 3.97
C ARG A 15 -8.05 14.05 4.45
N THR A 16 -6.94 14.38 5.08
CA THR A 16 -6.13 13.42 5.85
C THR A 16 -6.84 13.14 7.17
N THR A 17 -7.26 11.89 7.39
CA THR A 17 -7.94 11.45 8.61
C THR A 17 -7.09 10.52 9.46
N ASN A 18 -6.12 9.86 8.83
CA ASN A 18 -5.15 8.99 9.48
C ASN A 18 -3.86 8.94 8.65
N CYS A 19 -2.77 8.57 9.27
CA CYS A 19 -1.52 8.28 8.61
C CYS A 19 -0.71 7.25 9.41
N MET A 20 0.11 6.52 8.71
CA MET A 20 1.15 5.67 9.28
C MET A 20 2.50 6.35 9.05
N ILE A 21 3.27 6.51 10.12
CA ILE A 21 4.60 7.09 10.08
C ILE A 21 5.60 5.99 10.37
N SER A 22 6.56 5.80 9.47
CA SER A 22 7.69 4.90 9.65
C SER A 22 8.98 5.71 9.62
N MET A 23 9.78 5.58 10.66
CA MET A 23 11.07 6.26 10.81
C MET A 23 12.17 5.21 10.69
N GLN A 24 13.08 5.40 9.74
CA GLN A 24 14.22 4.50 9.53
C GLN A 24 15.48 5.16 10.10
N ALA A 25 16.03 4.55 11.15
CA ALA A 25 17.32 4.95 11.67
C ALA A 25 18.43 4.67 10.65
N SER A 26 19.46 5.51 10.65
CA SER A 26 20.66 5.24 9.87
C SER A 26 21.39 3.99 10.39
N SER A 27 22.03 3.25 9.47
CA SER A 27 22.89 2.11 9.83
C SER A 27 24.15 2.51 10.62
N GLU A 28 24.45 3.80 10.69
CA GLU A 28 25.63 4.39 11.35
C GLU A 28 25.35 4.87 12.80
N ASP A 29 24.40 4.22 13.47
CA ASP A 29 24.04 4.51 14.88
C ASP A 29 23.65 5.98 15.13
N SER A 30 22.76 6.48 14.35
CA SER A 30 22.23 7.82 14.54
C SER A 30 21.01 7.78 15.47
N GLN A 31 20.94 8.69 16.41
CA GLN A 31 19.75 8.91 17.25
C GLN A 31 18.57 9.46 16.44
N TYR A 32 18.80 9.78 15.18
CA TYR A 32 17.82 10.40 14.29
C TYR A 32 17.52 9.50 13.10
N ALA A 33 16.29 9.57 12.62
CA ALA A 33 15.90 8.92 11.40
C ALA A 33 16.45 9.70 10.18
N SER A 34 17.10 9.00 9.26
CA SER A 34 17.54 9.58 7.99
C SER A 34 16.40 9.71 6.97
N VAL A 35 15.39 8.85 7.10
CA VAL A 35 14.22 8.83 6.23
C VAL A 35 12.95 8.65 7.05
N ILE A 36 11.96 9.48 6.77
CA ILE A 36 10.61 9.35 7.33
C ILE A 36 9.65 9.06 6.18
N SER A 37 8.99 7.91 6.24
CA SER A 37 7.94 7.54 5.30
C SER A 37 6.58 7.75 5.94
N ILE A 38 5.72 8.50 5.25
CA ILE A 38 4.35 8.77 5.71
C ILE A 38 3.38 8.23 4.69
N LEU A 39 2.55 7.29 5.12
CA LEU A 39 1.50 6.70 4.29
C LEU A 39 0.13 7.16 4.80
N THR A 40 -0.70 7.67 3.90
CA THR A 40 -2.09 8.05 4.18
C THR A 40 -2.99 7.52 3.08
N PRO A 41 -4.20 7.05 3.41
CA PRO A 41 -5.18 6.66 2.40
C PRO A 41 -5.58 7.83 1.51
N MET A 42 -5.77 7.55 0.22
CA MET A 42 -6.23 8.50 -0.77
C MET A 42 -7.12 7.80 -1.79
N TYR A 43 -8.22 8.44 -2.19
CA TYR A 43 -9.07 7.92 -3.26
C TYR A 43 -8.52 8.29 -4.64
N ILE A 44 -8.63 7.36 -5.58
CA ILE A 44 -8.26 7.59 -6.98
C ILE A 44 -9.10 8.72 -7.61
N ASP A 45 -10.34 8.91 -7.15
CA ASP A 45 -11.24 9.95 -7.64
C ASP A 45 -10.74 11.36 -7.41
N GLU A 46 -9.90 11.58 -6.39
CA GLU A 46 -9.23 12.86 -6.15
C GLU A 46 -8.24 13.23 -7.27
N LEU A 47 -7.89 12.25 -8.10
CA LEU A 47 -6.93 12.37 -9.18
C LEU A 47 -7.59 12.27 -10.57
N SER A 48 -8.91 12.41 -10.64
CA SER A 48 -9.70 12.25 -11.87
C SER A 48 -9.21 13.17 -13.00
N ALA A 49 -8.76 14.39 -12.68
CA ALA A 49 -8.23 15.34 -13.65
C ALA A 49 -6.95 14.84 -14.37
N TRP A 50 -6.21 13.90 -13.75
CA TRP A 50 -4.95 13.37 -14.28
C TRP A 50 -5.02 11.88 -14.62
N LYS A 51 -6.20 11.27 -14.55
CA LYS A 51 -6.39 9.82 -14.73
C LYS A 51 -5.87 9.33 -16.09
N ASP A 52 -6.06 10.11 -17.12
CA ASP A 52 -5.68 9.75 -18.51
C ASP A 52 -4.30 10.29 -18.92
N THR A 53 -3.53 10.79 -17.97
CA THR A 53 -2.17 11.28 -18.22
C THR A 53 -1.12 10.22 -17.91
N THR A 54 0.05 10.34 -18.54
CA THR A 54 1.21 9.46 -18.31
C THR A 54 2.18 10.06 -17.31
N PRO A 55 3.05 9.25 -16.66
CA PRO A 55 4.16 9.76 -15.86
C PRO A 55 4.94 10.83 -16.63
N GLU A 56 5.47 11.82 -15.89
CA GLU A 56 6.25 12.96 -16.41
C GLU A 56 5.45 13.97 -17.25
N HIS A 57 4.25 13.63 -17.74
CA HIS A 57 3.40 14.51 -18.58
C HIS A 57 2.13 14.99 -17.86
N ARG A 58 2.12 15.03 -16.52
CA ARG A 58 0.94 15.44 -15.72
C ARG A 58 0.83 16.94 -15.46
N GLY A 59 1.84 17.70 -15.88
CA GLY A 59 1.86 19.15 -15.76
C GLY A 59 2.13 19.68 -14.33
N GLU A 60 2.24 21.01 -14.24
CA GLU A 60 2.55 21.70 -12.98
C GLU A 60 1.42 21.64 -11.96
N ASP A 61 0.18 21.57 -12.43
CA ASP A 61 -0.99 21.45 -11.56
C ASP A 61 -0.95 20.18 -10.71
N TYR A 62 -0.51 19.07 -11.29
CA TYR A 62 -0.32 17.82 -10.56
C TYR A 62 0.78 17.93 -9.51
N GLN A 63 1.88 18.58 -9.83
CA GLN A 63 2.96 18.81 -8.87
C GLN A 63 2.51 19.73 -7.73
N SER A 64 1.75 20.76 -8.05
CA SER A 64 1.16 21.67 -7.07
C SER A 64 0.16 20.95 -6.15
N PHE A 65 -0.69 20.09 -6.72
CA PHE A 65 -1.59 19.24 -5.97
C PHE A 65 -0.83 18.33 -4.98
N LYS A 66 0.22 17.63 -5.43
CA LYS A 66 1.05 16.79 -4.55
C LYS A 66 1.67 17.57 -3.41
N LYS A 67 2.23 18.75 -3.71
CA LYS A 67 2.83 19.63 -2.70
C LYS A 67 1.80 20.08 -1.64
N GLU A 68 0.60 20.43 -2.08
CA GLU A 68 -0.45 20.84 -1.14
C GLU A 68 -0.95 19.67 -0.28
N LYS A 69 -1.11 18.47 -0.86
CA LYS A 69 -1.43 17.26 -0.10
C LYS A 69 -0.36 16.94 0.94
N ALA A 70 0.90 17.02 0.58
CA ALA A 70 1.99 16.79 1.52
C ALA A 70 1.96 17.81 2.67
N LYS A 71 1.71 19.10 2.39
CA LYS A 71 1.52 20.12 3.44
C LYS A 71 0.31 19.84 4.34
N GLN A 72 -0.79 19.32 3.78
CA GLN A 72 -1.95 18.91 4.56
C GLN A 72 -1.61 17.77 5.54
N ILE A 73 -0.85 16.79 5.08
CA ILE A 73 -0.38 15.67 5.90
C ILE A 73 0.52 16.19 7.03
N LEU A 74 1.47 17.06 6.73
CA LEU A 74 2.35 17.65 7.75
C LEU A 74 1.57 18.46 8.78
N ARG A 75 0.60 19.27 8.35
CA ARG A 75 -0.30 19.99 9.28
C ARG A 75 -1.11 19.04 10.16
N PHE A 76 -1.59 17.93 9.60
CA PHE A 76 -2.31 16.91 10.35
C PHE A 76 -1.43 16.28 11.42
N ILE A 77 -0.20 15.88 11.09
CA ILE A 77 0.76 15.29 12.01
C ILE A 77 1.15 16.27 13.12
N ARG A 78 1.40 17.52 12.75
CA ARG A 78 1.69 18.60 13.72
C ARG A 78 0.55 18.80 14.71
N GLY A 79 -0.71 18.74 14.25
CA GLY A 79 -1.89 18.80 15.11
C GLY A 79 -1.97 17.63 16.12
N HIS A 80 -1.22 16.56 15.91
CA HIS A 80 -1.12 15.41 16.81
C HIS A 80 0.20 15.40 17.64
N GLY A 81 0.90 16.52 17.67
CA GLY A 81 2.07 16.71 18.53
C GLY A 81 3.43 16.32 17.91
N ILE A 82 3.46 15.99 16.61
CA ILE A 82 4.72 15.67 15.92
C ILE A 82 5.02 16.80 14.92
N ASP A 83 5.98 17.65 15.23
CA ASP A 83 6.41 18.73 14.33
C ASP A 83 7.69 18.32 13.60
N LEU A 84 7.58 18.16 12.29
CA LEU A 84 8.68 17.80 11.40
C LEU A 84 9.19 18.99 10.58
N SER A 85 8.58 20.18 10.73
CA SER A 85 8.76 21.30 9.81
C SER A 85 10.19 21.86 9.75
N GLU A 86 10.96 21.74 10.82
CA GLU A 86 12.33 22.30 10.91
C GLU A 86 13.42 21.35 10.42
N ASN A 87 13.08 20.06 10.21
CA ASN A 87 14.07 19.02 9.93
C ASN A 87 13.89 18.34 8.57
N ILE A 88 13.08 18.93 7.68
CA ILE A 88 12.86 18.39 6.34
C ILE A 88 13.81 19.06 5.36
N GLU A 89 14.76 18.30 4.84
CA GLU A 89 15.66 18.76 3.79
C GLU A 89 15.00 18.63 2.42
N GLU A 90 14.41 17.45 2.14
CA GLU A 90 13.72 17.16 0.90
C GLU A 90 12.43 16.38 1.14
N MET A 91 11.46 16.56 0.26
CA MET A 91 10.17 15.89 0.35
C MET A 91 9.70 15.41 -1.02
N TYR A 92 9.41 14.11 -1.09
CA TYR A 92 8.86 13.45 -2.25
C TYR A 92 7.45 12.94 -1.95
N ALA A 93 6.52 13.12 -2.88
CA ALA A 93 5.16 12.64 -2.75
C ALA A 93 4.77 11.75 -3.93
N THR A 94 4.22 10.59 -3.63
CA THR A 94 3.59 9.70 -4.59
C THR A 94 2.08 9.68 -4.39
N THR A 95 1.33 9.25 -5.39
CA THR A 95 -0.12 9.17 -5.35
C THR A 95 -0.59 7.80 -5.86
N PRO A 96 -1.88 7.46 -5.77
CA PRO A 96 -2.43 6.28 -6.42
C PRO A 96 -2.08 6.14 -7.91
N LEU A 97 -1.96 7.25 -8.65
CA LEU A 97 -1.51 7.19 -10.05
C LEU A 97 -0.09 6.66 -10.20
N SER A 98 0.80 6.98 -9.26
CA SER A 98 2.17 6.42 -9.26
C SER A 98 2.13 4.91 -9.03
N TYR A 99 1.31 4.42 -8.10
CA TYR A 99 1.14 2.97 -7.90
C TYR A 99 0.59 2.30 -9.15
N ARG A 100 -0.47 2.86 -9.76
CA ARG A 100 -1.04 2.34 -11.00
C ARG A 100 0.02 2.20 -12.10
N ASP A 101 0.80 3.24 -12.32
CA ASP A 101 1.70 3.32 -13.46
C ASP A 101 2.96 2.47 -13.29
N TYR A 102 3.49 2.38 -12.06
CA TYR A 102 4.74 1.64 -11.79
C TYR A 102 4.54 0.21 -11.33
N THR A 103 3.37 -0.12 -10.77
CA THR A 103 3.08 -1.48 -10.28
C THR A 103 1.98 -2.21 -11.06
N GLY A 104 1.26 -1.50 -11.94
CA GLY A 104 0.17 -2.07 -12.72
C GLY A 104 -1.08 -2.41 -11.91
N THR A 105 -1.19 -1.91 -10.67
CA THR A 105 -2.35 -2.19 -9.83
C THR A 105 -3.57 -1.40 -10.26
N VAL A 106 -4.74 -2.04 -10.20
CA VAL A 106 -6.02 -1.40 -10.53
C VAL A 106 -6.25 -0.22 -9.60
N ASP A 107 -6.56 0.94 -10.18
CA ASP A 107 -6.83 2.21 -9.49
C ASP A 107 -5.75 2.63 -8.49
N GLY A 108 -4.52 2.15 -8.66
CA GLY A 108 -3.40 2.48 -7.79
C GLY A 108 -3.50 1.87 -6.39
N SER A 109 -4.18 0.73 -6.26
CA SER A 109 -4.26 -0.02 -5.00
C SER A 109 -2.86 -0.39 -4.49
N ALA A 110 -2.57 -0.05 -3.24
CA ALA A 110 -1.29 -0.38 -2.61
C ALA A 110 -1.22 -1.85 -2.13
N TYR A 111 -2.38 -2.45 -1.79
CA TYR A 111 -2.44 -3.74 -1.09
C TYR A 111 -3.32 -4.80 -1.79
N GLY A 112 -3.66 -4.58 -3.07
CA GLY A 112 -4.42 -5.53 -3.86
C GLY A 112 -5.92 -5.50 -3.59
N ILE A 113 -6.56 -6.66 -3.66
CA ILE A 113 -8.02 -6.81 -3.56
C ILE A 113 -8.50 -6.54 -2.13
N ILE A 114 -9.60 -5.79 -1.99
CA ILE A 114 -10.24 -5.54 -0.70
C ILE A 114 -10.68 -6.86 -0.07
N LYS A 115 -10.30 -7.06 1.19
CA LYS A 115 -10.70 -8.21 2.00
C LYS A 115 -11.84 -7.79 2.93
N ASP A 116 -13.05 -8.29 2.66
CA ASP A 116 -14.18 -8.05 3.54
C ASP A 116 -14.20 -9.13 4.63
N TYR A 117 -14.00 -8.73 5.89
CA TYR A 117 -14.02 -9.65 7.03
C TYR A 117 -15.40 -10.30 7.26
N LYS A 118 -16.48 -9.72 6.72
CA LYS A 118 -17.84 -10.30 6.80
C LYS A 118 -18.08 -11.38 5.74
N CYS A 119 -17.36 -11.32 4.64
CA CYS A 119 -17.43 -12.26 3.53
C CYS A 119 -16.02 -12.72 3.12
N PRO A 120 -15.28 -13.42 3.99
CA PRO A 120 -13.88 -13.78 3.72
C PRO A 120 -13.73 -14.65 2.47
N GLN A 121 -14.75 -15.43 2.12
CA GLN A 121 -14.72 -16.28 0.92
C GLN A 121 -14.60 -15.47 -0.38
N ILE A 122 -15.16 -14.26 -0.44
CA ILE A 122 -15.08 -13.41 -1.64
C ILE A 122 -13.65 -12.85 -1.80
N GLY A 123 -12.97 -12.63 -0.70
CA GLY A 123 -11.60 -12.13 -0.70
C GLY A 123 -10.52 -13.21 -0.90
N PHE A 124 -10.90 -14.49 -0.89
CA PHE A 124 -9.93 -15.57 -1.07
C PHE A 124 -9.74 -15.89 -2.55
N VAL A 125 -8.51 -15.73 -3.02
CA VAL A 125 -8.11 -16.06 -4.39
C VAL A 125 -7.22 -17.29 -4.34
N SER A 126 -7.62 -18.36 -5.06
CA SER A 126 -6.83 -19.60 -5.15
C SER A 126 -5.51 -19.35 -5.87
N THR A 127 -4.46 -20.02 -5.39
CA THR A 127 -3.16 -20.08 -6.10
C THR A 127 -3.27 -20.85 -7.43
N ARG A 128 -4.21 -21.77 -7.52
CA ARG A 128 -4.47 -22.59 -8.73
C ARG A 128 -5.57 -21.93 -9.57
N SER A 129 -5.28 -21.69 -10.85
CA SER A 129 -6.28 -21.24 -11.81
C SER A 129 -7.11 -22.40 -12.36
N ARG A 130 -8.10 -22.10 -13.21
CA ARG A 130 -8.84 -23.12 -13.98
C ARG A 130 -8.01 -23.73 -15.11
N LEU A 131 -6.91 -23.09 -15.50
CA LEU A 131 -5.97 -23.62 -16.48
C LEU A 131 -4.92 -24.45 -15.76
N GLY A 132 -4.72 -25.68 -16.19
CA GLY A 132 -3.88 -26.68 -15.48
C GLY A 132 -2.41 -26.29 -15.30
N ASN A 133 -1.92 -25.37 -16.10
CA ASN A 133 -0.51 -24.90 -16.11
C ASN A 133 -0.35 -23.43 -15.68
N LEU A 134 -1.40 -22.77 -15.19
CA LEU A 134 -1.35 -21.39 -14.74
C LEU A 134 -1.63 -21.30 -13.25
N PHE A 135 -0.70 -20.69 -12.52
CA PHE A 135 -0.77 -20.48 -11.09
C PHE A 135 -0.62 -19.00 -10.76
N PHE A 136 -1.23 -18.58 -9.65
CA PHE A 136 -1.13 -17.23 -9.14
C PHE A 136 -0.30 -17.18 -7.87
N THR A 137 0.42 -16.09 -7.67
CA THR A 137 1.17 -15.82 -6.45
C THR A 137 1.23 -14.31 -6.20
N GLY A 138 1.69 -13.91 -5.03
CA GLY A 138 1.90 -12.51 -4.69
C GLY A 138 0.87 -11.90 -3.77
N GLN A 139 1.04 -10.62 -3.48
CA GLN A 139 0.28 -9.90 -2.46
C GLN A 139 -1.21 -9.68 -2.80
N ASN A 140 -1.58 -9.78 -4.07
CA ASN A 140 -2.96 -9.53 -4.51
C ASN A 140 -3.91 -10.69 -4.23
N LEU A 141 -3.39 -11.90 -3.88
CA LEU A 141 -4.23 -13.06 -3.64
C LEU A 141 -4.92 -13.00 -2.28
N ASN A 142 -4.20 -13.28 -1.21
CA ASN A 142 -4.79 -13.53 0.09
C ASN A 142 -4.29 -12.59 1.17
N VAL A 143 -2.98 -12.44 1.31
CA VAL A 143 -2.34 -11.63 2.34
C VAL A 143 -1.24 -10.79 1.71
N HIS A 144 -1.18 -9.51 2.09
CA HIS A 144 -0.20 -8.56 1.60
C HIS A 144 1.00 -8.42 2.57
N GLY A 145 1.98 -7.64 2.13
CA GLY A 145 3.22 -7.41 2.89
C GLY A 145 4.19 -8.58 2.84
N ALA A 146 5.37 -8.43 3.42
CA ALA A 146 6.45 -9.42 3.32
C ALA A 146 6.00 -10.82 3.79
N LEU A 147 5.37 -10.90 4.96
CA LEU A 147 4.83 -12.17 5.48
C LEU A 147 3.77 -12.77 4.56
N GLY A 148 2.83 -11.94 4.10
CA GLY A 148 1.73 -12.42 3.25
C GLY A 148 2.20 -12.94 1.90
N VAL A 149 3.15 -12.25 1.27
CA VAL A 149 3.76 -12.68 0.01
C VAL A 149 4.54 -13.98 0.20
N THR A 150 5.29 -14.12 1.28
CA THR A 150 6.02 -15.35 1.62
C THR A 150 5.06 -16.53 1.80
N LEU A 151 3.98 -16.34 2.57
CA LEU A 151 2.96 -17.39 2.75
C LEU A 151 2.31 -17.78 1.42
N THR A 152 1.94 -16.81 0.59
CA THR A 152 1.34 -17.07 -0.73
C THR A 152 2.32 -17.79 -1.65
N ALA A 153 3.61 -17.43 -1.62
CA ALA A 153 4.64 -18.14 -2.38
C ALA A 153 4.77 -19.59 -1.93
N MET A 154 4.75 -19.85 -0.62
CA MET A 154 4.76 -21.22 -0.06
C MET A 154 3.54 -22.02 -0.51
N LEU A 155 2.34 -21.42 -0.47
CA LEU A 155 1.13 -22.07 -0.96
C LEU A 155 1.23 -22.41 -2.45
N THR A 156 1.75 -21.50 -3.26
CA THR A 156 1.95 -21.73 -4.69
C THR A 156 3.00 -22.84 -4.93
N CYS A 157 4.10 -22.84 -4.20
CA CYS A 157 5.11 -23.92 -4.29
C CYS A 157 4.53 -25.27 -3.87
N ALA A 158 3.63 -25.30 -2.87
CA ALA A 158 2.98 -26.53 -2.42
C ALA A 158 2.15 -27.21 -3.50
N GLU A 159 1.65 -26.45 -4.48
CA GLU A 159 0.95 -27.02 -5.65
C GLU A 159 1.86 -27.92 -6.52
N PHE A 160 3.17 -27.69 -6.49
CA PHE A 160 4.15 -28.44 -7.28
C PHE A 160 4.83 -29.55 -6.50
N VAL A 161 5.18 -29.31 -5.23
CA VAL A 161 6.00 -30.25 -4.45
C VAL A 161 5.26 -30.90 -3.29
N GLY A 162 4.03 -30.48 -3.02
CA GLY A 162 3.20 -30.95 -1.92
C GLY A 162 3.46 -30.22 -0.59
N GLN A 163 2.39 -30.10 0.21
CA GLN A 163 2.44 -29.37 1.48
C GLN A 163 3.32 -30.04 2.52
N GLU A 164 3.29 -31.37 2.61
CA GLU A 164 4.11 -32.14 3.57
C GLU A 164 5.62 -31.96 3.33
N TYR A 165 6.01 -31.98 2.06
CA TYR A 165 7.42 -31.77 1.70
C TYR A 165 7.88 -30.36 2.13
N LEU A 166 7.09 -29.33 1.82
CA LEU A 166 7.43 -27.97 2.21
C LEU A 166 7.47 -27.77 3.72
N ALA A 167 6.46 -28.24 4.44
CA ALA A 167 6.40 -28.14 5.91
C ALA A 167 7.63 -28.79 6.56
N LYS A 168 8.05 -29.95 6.07
CA LYS A 168 9.23 -30.66 6.56
C LYS A 168 10.52 -29.89 6.25
N LYS A 169 10.63 -29.26 5.09
CA LYS A 169 11.81 -28.48 4.72
C LYS A 169 11.94 -27.18 5.50
N VAL A 170 10.83 -26.44 5.65
CA VAL A 170 10.81 -25.16 6.38
C VAL A 170 10.93 -25.39 7.88
N GLY A 171 10.29 -26.42 8.42
CA GLY A 171 10.39 -26.75 9.85
C GLY A 171 11.75 -27.25 10.34
N ASN A 172 12.63 -27.61 9.42
CA ASN A 172 14.00 -28.07 9.71
C ASN A 172 15.09 -27.03 9.33
N ALA A 173 14.68 -25.82 8.91
CA ALA A 173 15.57 -24.71 8.59
C ALA A 173 15.73 -23.75 9.78
#